data_9fa7f9a8b6dc39ba500220985b5cad3a
#
_entry.id   9fa7f9a8b6dc39ba500220985b5cad3a
#
_cell.length_a   1.000
_cell.length_b   1.000
_cell.length_c   1.000
_cell.angle_alpha   90.00
_cell.angle_beta   90.00
_cell.angle_gamma   90.00
#
_symmetry.space_group_name_H-M   'P 1'
#
loop_
_entity.id
_entity.type
_entity.pdbx_description
1 polymer ?
#
loop_
_entity_poly.entity_id
_entity_poly.type
_entity_poly.pdbx_seq_one_letter_code
_entity_poly.pdbx_strand_id
1 'polypeptide(L)'
;MQTNVIVTLAVDGLHSWPAAKEVFPEVGFLSDTHRHMFHITLKKRVYHDDRDVEFLMFKRDVLEYLRAKYFREDYRSHLFGSMSCEMIAKELLEQFGCEYVSVWEDQENGAEVYI
;
A
#
# COMPACT_ATOMS: atom_id res chain seq x y z
N MET A 1 9.67 -7.15 25.42
CA MET A 1 9.95 -6.61 24.08
C MET A 1 8.95 -7.16 23.08
N GLN A 2 8.77 -6.48 21.96
CA GLN A 2 7.92 -6.94 20.88
C GLN A 2 8.76 -7.27 19.66
N THR A 3 8.37 -8.31 18.93
CA THR A 3 9.04 -8.70 17.69
C THR A 3 8.04 -8.62 16.55
N ASN A 4 8.45 -8.02 15.44
CA ASN A 4 7.68 -7.97 14.22
C ASN A 4 8.48 -8.60 13.09
N VAL A 5 7.82 -9.31 12.19
CA VAL A 5 8.39 -9.58 10.88
C VAL A 5 8.06 -8.42 9.96
N ILE A 6 8.96 -8.13 9.04
CA ILE A 6 8.84 -7.00 8.12
C ILE A 6 8.91 -7.55 6.70
N VAL A 7 7.93 -7.16 5.88
CA VAL A 7 7.99 -7.42 4.44
C VAL A 7 7.88 -6.11 3.69
N THR A 8 8.58 -6.04 2.56
CA THR A 8 8.51 -4.89 1.65
C THR A 8 8.15 -5.40 0.27
N LEU A 9 7.37 -4.62 -0.43
CA LEU A 9 6.99 -4.94 -1.80
C LEU A 9 6.77 -3.66 -2.59
N ALA A 10 6.75 -3.79 -3.90
CA ALA A 10 6.45 -2.67 -4.78
C ALA A 10 5.46 -3.13 -5.83
N VAL A 11 4.45 -2.31 -6.08
CA VAL A 11 3.47 -2.57 -7.13
C VAL A 11 3.27 -1.32 -7.96
N ASP A 12 3.12 -1.53 -9.26
CA ASP A 12 2.76 -0.48 -10.19
C ASP A 12 1.28 -0.15 -9.98
N GLY A 13 0.94 1.12 -9.85
CA GLY A 13 -0.44 1.52 -9.58
C GLY A 13 -0.84 2.83 -10.24
N LEU A 14 -2.12 2.96 -10.49
CA LEU A 14 -2.75 4.15 -11.04
C LEU A 14 -3.76 4.67 -10.03
N HIS A 15 -3.73 5.97 -9.78
CA HIS A 15 -4.75 6.61 -8.95
C HIS A 15 -4.95 8.08 -9.35
N SER A 16 -5.96 8.71 -8.76
CA SER A 16 -6.24 10.12 -8.97
C SER A 16 -6.83 10.72 -7.70
N TRP A 17 -6.76 12.04 -7.62
CA TRP A 17 -7.45 12.78 -6.58
C TRP A 17 -8.48 13.72 -7.23
N PRO A 18 -9.74 13.27 -7.41
CA PRO A 18 -10.75 14.03 -8.15
C PRO A 18 -10.99 15.44 -7.61
N ALA A 19 -10.88 15.64 -6.30
CA ALA A 19 -11.12 16.95 -5.67
C ALA A 19 -9.89 17.86 -5.62
N ALA A 20 -8.77 17.48 -6.23
CA ALA A 20 -7.51 18.22 -6.12
C ALA A 20 -7.64 19.70 -6.53
N LYS A 21 -8.32 19.96 -7.65
CA LYS A 21 -8.48 21.33 -8.16
C LYS A 21 -9.25 22.24 -7.20
N GLU A 22 -10.19 21.67 -6.47
CA GLU A 22 -11.03 22.43 -5.53
C GLU A 22 -10.33 22.65 -4.19
N VAL A 23 -9.62 21.63 -3.70
CA VAL A 23 -9.00 21.66 -2.36
C VAL A 23 -7.65 22.36 -2.38
N PHE A 24 -6.77 21.99 -3.33
CA PHE A 24 -5.45 22.60 -3.49
C PHE A 24 -5.18 22.87 -4.97
N PRO A 25 -5.62 24.04 -5.50
CA PRO A 25 -5.48 24.33 -6.94
C PRO A 25 -4.06 24.22 -7.47
N GLU A 26 -3.04 24.47 -6.64
CA GLU A 26 -1.63 24.39 -7.04
C GLU A 26 -1.23 22.97 -7.49
N VAL A 27 -1.91 21.95 -7.01
CA VAL A 27 -1.69 20.57 -7.40
C VAL A 27 -2.91 19.98 -8.11
N GLY A 28 -3.66 20.85 -8.80
CA GLY A 28 -4.89 20.44 -9.51
C GLY A 28 -4.67 19.32 -10.52
N PHE A 29 -3.45 19.17 -11.05
CA PHE A 29 -3.11 18.09 -11.98
C PHE A 29 -3.27 16.69 -11.35
N LEU A 30 -3.30 16.58 -10.03
CA LEU A 30 -3.53 15.30 -9.35
C LEU A 30 -4.95 14.76 -9.58
N SER A 31 -5.86 15.58 -10.13
CA SER A 31 -7.19 15.10 -10.50
C SER A 31 -7.15 14.18 -11.72
N ASP A 32 -6.10 14.24 -12.52
CA ASP A 32 -5.91 13.32 -13.64
C ASP A 32 -5.28 12.01 -13.14
N THR A 33 -5.70 10.89 -13.72
CA THR A 33 -5.12 9.59 -13.37
C THR A 33 -3.63 9.60 -13.66
N HIS A 34 -2.84 9.17 -12.70
CA HIS A 34 -1.39 9.17 -12.82
C HIS A 34 -0.81 7.89 -12.20
N ARG A 35 0.39 7.54 -12.62
CA ARG A 35 1.06 6.30 -12.26
C ARG A 35 2.18 6.55 -11.28
N HIS A 36 2.28 5.65 -10.29
CA HIS A 36 3.41 5.57 -9.38
C HIS A 36 3.84 4.12 -9.20
N MET A 37 5.09 3.92 -8.81
CA MET A 37 5.49 2.69 -8.16
C MET A 37 5.18 2.84 -6.68
N PHE A 38 4.24 2.06 -6.18
CA PHE A 38 3.86 2.10 -4.76
C PHE A 38 4.76 1.14 -3.99
N HIS A 39 5.58 1.68 -3.09
CA HIS A 39 6.46 0.91 -2.22
C HIS A 39 5.79 0.76 -0.87
N ILE A 40 5.61 -0.48 -0.45
CA ILE A 40 4.81 -0.81 0.72
C ILE A 40 5.65 -1.60 1.70
N THR A 41 5.62 -1.18 2.97
CA THR A 41 6.25 -1.90 4.07
C THR A 41 5.17 -2.31 5.05
N LEU A 42 5.16 -3.60 5.44
CA LEU A 42 4.22 -4.12 6.42
C LEU A 42 5.01 -4.73 7.57
N LYS A 43 4.58 -4.44 8.79
CA LYS A 43 5.16 -5.02 10.00
C LYS A 43 4.06 -5.79 10.73
N LYS A 44 4.28 -7.08 10.90
CA LYS A 44 3.30 -7.95 11.57
C LYS A 44 3.91 -8.53 12.83
N ARG A 45 3.19 -8.37 13.93
CA ARG A 45 3.64 -8.87 15.23
C ARG A 45 3.68 -10.39 15.25
N VAL A 46 4.74 -10.92 15.84
CA VAL A 46 4.91 -12.35 16.05
C VAL A 46 5.11 -12.65 17.53
N TYR A 47 4.79 -13.87 17.95
CA TYR A 47 4.75 -14.27 19.34
C TYR A 47 5.78 -15.33 19.70
N HIS A 48 6.51 -15.86 18.72
CA HIS A 48 7.68 -16.69 18.94
C HIS A 48 8.68 -16.45 17.81
N ASP A 49 9.93 -16.89 18.03
CA ASP A 49 11.04 -16.49 17.18
C ASP A 49 11.30 -17.46 16.01
N ASP A 50 10.57 -18.55 15.93
CA ASP A 50 10.83 -19.56 14.89
C ASP A 50 9.74 -19.54 13.83
N ARG A 51 9.73 -18.46 13.05
CA ARG A 51 8.87 -18.30 11.86
C ARG A 51 7.37 -18.43 12.16
N ASP A 52 6.93 -17.78 13.22
CA ASP A 52 5.50 -17.64 13.55
C ASP A 52 4.71 -17.11 12.34
N VAL A 53 5.30 -16.12 11.64
CA VAL A 53 4.85 -15.70 10.33
C VAL A 53 6.04 -15.88 9.38
N GLU A 54 5.84 -16.69 8.34
CA GLU A 54 6.89 -16.89 7.33
C GLU A 54 6.77 -15.76 6.31
N PHE A 55 7.79 -14.90 6.22
CA PHE A 55 7.66 -13.64 5.49
C PHE A 55 7.56 -13.79 3.97
N LEU A 56 8.09 -14.85 3.35
CA LEU A 56 7.89 -15.05 1.91
C LEU A 56 6.44 -15.40 1.60
N MET A 57 5.81 -16.22 2.44
CA MET A 57 4.39 -16.55 2.31
C MET A 57 3.51 -15.34 2.60
N PHE A 58 3.87 -14.56 3.62
CA PHE A 58 3.14 -13.34 3.96
C PHE A 58 3.19 -12.34 2.81
N LYS A 59 4.37 -12.10 2.27
CA LYS A 59 4.56 -11.19 1.13
C LYS A 59 3.73 -11.65 -0.07
N ARG A 60 3.75 -12.95 -0.37
CA ARG A 60 2.95 -13.52 -1.46
C ARG A 60 1.46 -13.25 -1.24
N ASP A 61 0.97 -13.45 -0.02
CA ASP A 61 -0.44 -13.26 0.29
C ASP A 61 -0.86 -11.80 0.09
N VAL A 62 -0.01 -10.85 0.46
CA VAL A 62 -0.28 -9.42 0.24
C VAL A 62 -0.30 -9.11 -1.25
N LEU A 63 0.67 -9.61 -2.01
CA LEU A 63 0.72 -9.40 -3.46
C LEU A 63 -0.50 -9.99 -4.16
N GLU A 64 -0.92 -11.20 -3.78
CA GLU A 64 -2.11 -11.85 -4.33
C GLU A 64 -3.39 -11.08 -4.01
N TYR A 65 -3.50 -10.57 -2.78
CA TYR A 65 -4.64 -9.75 -2.36
C TYR A 65 -4.75 -8.49 -3.22
N LEU A 66 -3.65 -7.76 -3.36
CA LEU A 66 -3.62 -6.53 -4.16
C LEU A 66 -3.93 -6.82 -5.63
N ARG A 67 -3.36 -7.89 -6.17
CA ARG A 67 -3.60 -8.26 -7.56
C ARG A 67 -5.07 -8.65 -7.78
N ALA A 68 -5.63 -9.47 -6.92
CA ALA A 68 -7.02 -9.91 -7.05
C ALA A 68 -8.01 -8.75 -6.96
N LYS A 69 -7.73 -7.77 -6.11
CA LYS A 69 -8.65 -6.67 -5.88
C LYS A 69 -8.47 -5.51 -6.86
N TYR A 70 -7.26 -5.21 -7.25
CA TYR A 70 -6.95 -3.96 -7.96
C TYR A 70 -6.36 -4.14 -9.35
N PHE A 71 -5.67 -5.25 -9.65
CA PHE A 71 -4.97 -5.37 -10.93
C PHE A 71 -5.93 -5.52 -12.09
N ARG A 72 -5.70 -4.75 -13.14
CA ARG A 72 -6.45 -4.82 -14.39
C ARG A 72 -5.50 -5.10 -15.54
N GLU A 73 -5.76 -6.19 -16.25
CA GLU A 73 -4.90 -6.67 -17.34
C GLU A 73 -4.80 -5.65 -18.48
N ASP A 74 -5.90 -5.01 -18.84
CA ASP A 74 -5.95 -4.01 -19.92
C ASP A 74 -5.13 -2.75 -19.60
N TYR A 75 -4.92 -2.44 -18.32
CA TYR A 75 -4.04 -1.33 -17.89
C TYR A 75 -2.66 -1.81 -17.46
N ARG A 76 -2.49 -3.11 -17.28
CA ARG A 76 -1.26 -3.73 -16.75
C ARG A 76 -0.80 -3.06 -15.46
N SER A 77 -1.74 -2.73 -14.60
CA SER A 77 -1.47 -1.99 -13.39
C SER A 77 -2.57 -2.22 -12.36
N HIS A 78 -2.26 -1.93 -11.11
CA HIS A 78 -3.25 -1.92 -10.04
C HIS A 78 -4.03 -0.62 -10.10
N LEU A 79 -5.35 -0.70 -10.24
CA LEU A 79 -6.20 0.50 -10.28
C LEU A 79 -6.67 0.81 -8.87
N PHE A 80 -6.00 1.75 -8.22
CA PHE A 80 -6.37 2.18 -6.87
C PHE A 80 -7.48 3.24 -6.86
N GLY A 81 -7.88 3.72 -8.03
CA GLY A 81 -8.98 4.67 -8.15
C GLY A 81 -8.66 5.99 -7.45
N SER A 82 -9.54 6.41 -6.56
CA SER A 82 -9.36 7.66 -5.82
C SER A 82 -8.66 7.47 -4.46
N MET A 83 -8.02 6.32 -4.24
CA MET A 83 -7.38 6.04 -2.96
C MET A 83 -6.07 6.82 -2.81
N SER A 84 -5.91 7.41 -1.64
CA SER A 84 -4.65 8.01 -1.20
C SER A 84 -3.72 6.93 -0.63
N CYS A 85 -2.46 7.27 -0.40
CA CYS A 85 -1.55 6.37 0.31
C CYS A 85 -2.07 6.01 1.70
N GLU A 86 -2.70 6.96 2.40
CA GLU A 86 -3.31 6.72 3.72
C GLU A 86 -4.39 5.64 3.65
N MET A 87 -5.24 5.70 2.64
CA MET A 87 -6.33 4.74 2.47
C MET A 87 -5.80 3.34 2.16
N ILE A 88 -4.82 3.25 1.29
CA ILE A 88 -4.19 1.97 0.96
C ILE A 88 -3.53 1.37 2.20
N ALA A 89 -2.79 2.20 2.95
CA ALA A 89 -2.11 1.75 4.16
C ALA A 89 -3.09 1.20 5.20
N LYS A 90 -4.20 1.91 5.43
CA LYS A 90 -5.22 1.48 6.39
C LYS A 90 -5.89 0.17 5.98
N GLU A 91 -6.18 0.03 4.70
CA GLU A 91 -6.78 -1.20 4.19
C GLU A 91 -5.88 -2.40 4.46
N LEU A 92 -4.60 -2.28 4.14
CA LEU A 92 -3.65 -3.37 4.33
C LEU A 92 -3.41 -3.68 5.80
N LEU A 93 -3.36 -2.66 6.65
CA LEU A 93 -3.20 -2.85 8.09
C LEU A 93 -4.35 -3.67 8.66
N GLU A 94 -5.57 -3.33 8.30
CA GLU A 94 -6.77 -4.03 8.77
C GLU A 94 -6.88 -5.42 8.17
N GLN A 95 -6.66 -5.56 6.87
CA GLN A 95 -6.80 -6.83 6.16
C GLN A 95 -5.84 -7.88 6.68
N PHE A 96 -4.61 -7.50 6.98
CA PHE A 96 -3.56 -8.43 7.38
C PHE A 96 -3.24 -8.41 8.88
N GLY A 97 -3.94 -7.59 9.66
CA GLY A 97 -3.71 -7.49 11.09
C GLY A 97 -2.31 -7.05 11.44
N CYS A 98 -1.81 -6.02 10.75
CA CYS A 98 -0.47 -5.52 10.95
C CYS A 98 -0.40 -4.50 12.09
N GLU A 99 0.81 -4.32 12.64
CA GLU A 99 1.12 -3.27 13.60
C GLU A 99 1.45 -1.95 12.90
N TYR A 100 1.90 -2.04 11.64
CA TYR A 100 2.40 -0.90 10.90
C TYR A 100 2.34 -1.19 9.41
N VAL A 101 1.88 -0.21 8.64
CA VAL A 101 1.97 -0.24 7.18
C VAL A 101 2.35 1.14 6.69
N SER A 102 3.33 1.22 5.79
CA SER A 102 3.62 2.45 5.06
C SER A 102 3.41 2.22 3.56
N VAL A 103 2.95 3.26 2.88
CA VAL A 103 2.77 3.26 1.43
C VAL A 103 3.42 4.53 0.89
N TRP A 104 4.37 4.36 -0.02
CA TRP A 104 5.16 5.42 -0.60
C TRP A 104 4.96 5.49 -2.10
N GLU A 105 4.88 6.70 -2.64
CA GLU A 105 4.87 6.94 -4.08
C GLU A 105 6.29 7.19 -4.54
N ASP A 106 6.80 6.29 -5.39
CA ASP A 106 8.13 6.41 -6.01
C ASP A 106 9.27 6.59 -4.99
N GLN A 107 9.10 6.11 -3.78
CA GLN A 107 10.05 6.24 -2.67
C GLN A 107 10.33 7.70 -2.26
N GLU A 108 9.48 8.62 -2.66
CA GLU A 108 9.67 10.05 -2.35
C GLU A 108 8.77 10.55 -1.24
N ASN A 109 7.47 10.26 -1.35
CA ASN A 109 6.48 10.73 -0.40
C ASN A 109 5.49 9.60 -0.11
N GLY A 110 4.93 9.61 1.06
CA GLY A 110 3.97 8.57 1.40
C GLY A 110 3.27 8.81 2.72
N ALA A 111 2.60 7.77 3.18
CA ALA A 111 1.89 7.79 4.45
C ALA A 111 2.17 6.51 5.22
N GLU A 112 2.06 6.58 6.52
CA GLU A 112 2.16 5.41 7.38
C GLU A 112 0.99 5.38 8.35
N VAL A 113 0.58 4.18 8.74
CA VAL A 113 -0.43 3.95 9.76
C VAL A 113 0.10 2.89 10.71
N TYR A 114 -0.13 3.07 11.99
CA TYR A 114 0.32 2.11 13.01
C TYR A 114 -0.59 2.15 14.23
N ILE A 115 -0.52 1.11 15.00
CA ILE A 115 -1.29 0.95 16.22
C ILE A 115 -0.46 1.37 17.42
#